data_83beb86668f19776bba19b83b3e0767c
#
_entry.id   83beb86668f19776bba19b83b3e0767c
#
_cell.length_a   1.000
_cell.length_b   1.000
_cell.length_c   1.000
_cell.angle_alpha   90.00
_cell.angle_beta   90.00
_cell.angle_gamma   90.00
#
_symmetry.space_group_name_H-M   'P 1'
#
loop_
_entity.id
_entity.type
_entity.pdbx_description
1 polymer ?
#
loop_
_entity_poly.entity_id
_entity_poly.type
_entity_poly.pdbx_seq_one_letter_code
_entity_poly.pdbx_strand_id
1 'polypeptide(L)'
;MIDLANPSEEHLMLREMIRDFVQEFVEPQAHEYDKKEQFNLELFRELGELGLLGITVPDQYGGAGLDAVAATIAHEELSYSDAGFGLAYLAHSMLFVNNLAYNGSEEQKTRILPKVCSGEWIGAMAMSEPDAGTDVLGLSTTAEKNKDGNWVLNGRKMWITNGCIDDQGTPADVVWVYARTGYDEKGRTQLSTFLVEKGTPGYSVGQKIFDKTGMRASNTAELVFDDCIVPSANLVGDEGGSLIHMMGNLEIERLTLAAMSLGIARRCLHEMNKYASEREAFGVQIRSFGQMQRHIAESWAKYRAMRAYIYDTANNIKLGSAGQRLDSDGVKLFATTAAKEIADAAIQVMGGYGYVAEYHVERLWRDSKLLEIGGGTLESHQKNITRDLAKDGEAINR
;
A
#
# COMPACT_ATOMS: atom_id res chain seq x y z
N MET A 1 -1.19 -21.36 23.03
CA MET A 1 -1.91 -20.96 21.79
C MET A 1 -0.98 -19.98 21.08
N ILE A 2 -0.60 -20.25 19.85
CA ILE A 2 0.30 -19.35 19.10
C ILE A 2 -0.51 -18.08 18.76
N ASP A 3 0.03 -16.91 19.08
CA ASP A 3 -0.53 -15.64 18.63
C ASP A 3 -0.03 -15.37 17.20
N LEU A 4 -0.86 -15.63 16.20
CA LEU A 4 -0.52 -15.44 14.79
C LEU A 4 -0.07 -14.00 14.44
N ALA A 5 -0.52 -13.01 15.22
CA ALA A 5 -0.17 -11.62 14.99
C ALA A 5 1.14 -11.19 15.67
N ASN A 6 1.64 -11.99 16.60
CA ASN A 6 2.93 -11.81 17.27
C ASN A 6 3.56 -13.20 17.47
N PRO A 7 3.98 -13.88 16.38
CA PRO A 7 4.44 -15.27 16.47
C PRO A 7 5.77 -15.42 17.22
N SER A 8 6.52 -14.36 17.40
CA SER A 8 7.75 -14.31 18.20
C SER A 8 7.80 -13.07 19.08
N GLU A 9 8.73 -13.05 20.03
CA GLU A 9 9.01 -11.90 20.88
C GLU A 9 9.49 -10.68 20.08
N GLU A 10 10.26 -10.91 19.02
CA GLU A 10 10.71 -9.85 18.09
C GLU A 10 9.54 -9.15 17.41
N HIS A 11 8.51 -9.88 16.96
CA HIS A 11 7.30 -9.29 16.38
C HIS A 11 6.50 -8.46 17.40
N LEU A 12 6.44 -8.93 18.66
CA LEU A 12 5.80 -8.17 19.72
C LEU A 12 6.55 -6.87 20.01
N MET A 13 7.88 -6.92 20.15
CA MET A 13 8.73 -5.74 20.36
C MET A 13 8.63 -4.75 19.17
N LEU A 14 8.64 -5.25 17.94
CA LEU A 14 8.44 -4.43 16.74
C LEU A 14 7.10 -3.70 16.79
N ARG A 15 6.02 -4.41 17.14
CA ARG A 15 4.68 -3.81 17.25
C ARG A 15 4.63 -2.72 18.31
N GLU A 16 5.22 -2.96 19.46
CA GLU A 16 5.27 -1.98 20.56
C GLU A 16 6.05 -0.74 20.13
N MET A 17 7.24 -0.91 19.55
CA MET A 17 8.05 0.19 19.03
C MET A 17 7.28 1.03 17.99
N ILE A 18 6.64 0.41 17.01
CA ILE A 18 5.88 1.14 15.98
C ILE A 18 4.68 1.84 16.60
N ARG A 19 3.98 1.21 17.53
CA ARG A 19 2.84 1.81 18.22
C ARG A 19 3.22 3.04 19.02
N ASP A 20 4.35 2.99 19.74
CA ASP A 20 4.87 4.13 20.48
C ASP A 20 5.22 5.28 19.54
N PHE A 21 5.93 5.00 18.45
CA PHE A 21 6.23 5.98 17.40
C PHE A 21 4.95 6.59 16.81
N VAL A 22 3.96 5.76 16.51
CA VAL A 22 2.68 6.22 15.96
C VAL A 22 1.93 7.14 16.92
N GLN A 23 1.89 6.80 18.21
CA GLN A 23 1.23 7.61 19.23
C GLN A 23 1.94 8.94 19.47
N GLU A 24 3.28 8.93 19.45
CA GLU A 24 4.08 10.11 19.76
C GLU A 24 4.20 11.07 18.57
N PHE A 25 4.33 10.56 17.34
CA PHE A 25 4.68 11.39 16.18
C PHE A 25 3.63 11.39 15.06
N VAL A 26 2.98 10.25 14.75
CA VAL A 26 2.05 10.16 13.61
C VAL A 26 0.66 10.66 14.00
N GLU A 27 0.14 10.25 15.15
CA GLU A 27 -1.20 10.62 15.61
C GLU A 27 -1.40 12.15 15.75
N PRO A 28 -0.48 12.92 16.37
CA PRO A 28 -0.68 14.34 16.57
C PRO A 28 -0.79 15.16 15.29
N GLN A 29 -0.15 14.72 14.22
CA GLN A 29 -0.10 15.43 12.94
C GLN A 29 -1.19 15.02 11.94
N ALA A 30 -1.80 13.84 12.11
CA ALA A 30 -2.62 13.18 11.11
C ALA A 30 -3.80 14.04 10.60
N HIS A 31 -4.49 14.75 11.51
CA HIS A 31 -5.59 15.64 11.13
C HIS A 31 -5.12 16.85 10.32
N GLU A 32 -4.02 17.45 10.73
CA GLU A 32 -3.48 18.65 10.07
C GLU A 32 -2.99 18.36 8.66
N TYR A 33 -2.27 17.26 8.48
CA TYR A 33 -1.74 16.87 7.16
C TYR A 33 -2.83 16.36 6.21
N ASP A 34 -3.87 15.67 6.72
CA ASP A 34 -5.06 15.35 5.93
C ASP A 34 -5.76 16.62 5.45
N LYS A 35 -5.99 17.59 6.34
CA LYS A 35 -6.65 18.86 6.02
C LYS A 35 -5.89 19.71 5.01
N LYS A 36 -4.56 19.71 5.11
CA LYS A 36 -3.67 20.45 4.19
C LYS A 36 -3.38 19.70 2.89
N GLU A 37 -3.75 18.42 2.80
CA GLU A 37 -3.39 17.53 1.71
C GLU A 37 -1.87 17.48 1.47
N GLN A 38 -1.10 17.41 2.56
CA GLN A 38 0.35 17.42 2.56
C GLN A 38 0.92 16.11 3.11
N PHE A 39 2.08 15.75 2.58
CA PHE A 39 2.87 14.62 3.04
C PHE A 39 3.99 15.12 3.96
N ASN A 40 4.09 14.52 5.15
CA ASN A 40 5.17 14.82 6.07
C ASN A 40 6.42 14.02 5.71
N LEU A 41 7.23 14.57 4.81
CA LEU A 41 8.46 13.92 4.34
C LEU A 41 9.53 13.78 5.46
N GLU A 42 9.60 14.75 6.38
CA GLU A 42 10.57 14.69 7.49
C GLU A 42 10.26 13.53 8.42
N LEU A 43 9.01 13.43 8.89
CA LEU A 43 8.56 12.29 9.71
C LEU A 43 8.68 10.96 8.96
N PHE A 44 8.47 10.97 7.65
CA PHE A 44 8.60 9.76 6.84
C PHE A 44 10.06 9.24 6.82
N ARG A 45 11.03 10.13 6.77
CA ARG A 45 12.46 9.78 6.82
C ARG A 45 12.87 9.16 8.15
N GLU A 46 12.24 9.56 9.26
CA GLU A 46 12.48 8.95 10.56
C GLU A 46 12.14 7.45 10.59
N LEU A 47 11.21 6.99 9.75
CA LEU A 47 10.96 5.55 9.57
C LEU A 47 12.21 4.80 9.05
N GLY A 48 13.10 5.48 8.32
CA GLY A 48 14.36 4.91 7.86
C GLY A 48 15.32 4.65 9.02
N GLU A 49 15.40 5.58 9.98
CA GLU A 49 16.23 5.43 11.19
C GLU A 49 15.74 4.26 12.07
N LEU A 50 14.44 3.98 12.03
CA LEU A 50 13.83 2.83 12.71
C LEU A 50 13.98 1.52 11.90
N GLY A 51 14.58 1.53 10.71
CA GLY A 51 14.73 0.37 9.83
C GLY A 51 13.43 -0.05 9.11
N LEU A 52 12.36 0.73 9.23
CA LEU A 52 11.04 0.36 8.70
C LEU A 52 10.95 0.51 7.18
N LEU A 53 11.64 1.47 6.56
CA LEU A 53 11.59 1.69 5.11
C LEU A 53 12.17 0.50 4.32
N GLY A 54 13.11 -0.23 4.90
CA GLY A 54 13.69 -1.46 4.36
C GLY A 54 13.30 -2.72 5.11
N ILE A 55 12.11 -2.78 5.71
CA ILE A 55 11.71 -3.82 6.67
C ILE A 55 11.92 -5.26 6.16
N THR A 56 11.69 -5.52 4.87
CA THR A 56 11.84 -6.84 4.22
C THR A 56 13.15 -7.02 3.46
N VAL A 57 14.00 -6.00 3.42
CA VAL A 57 15.27 -6.01 2.68
C VAL A 57 16.37 -6.65 3.52
N PRO A 58 17.22 -7.53 2.94
CA PRO A 58 18.37 -8.07 3.65
C PRO A 58 19.30 -6.98 4.20
N ASP A 59 19.91 -7.27 5.35
CA ASP A 59 20.79 -6.37 6.10
C ASP A 59 22.01 -5.89 5.28
N GLN A 60 22.52 -6.72 4.40
CA GLN A 60 23.64 -6.37 3.50
C GLN A 60 23.33 -5.16 2.58
N TYR A 61 22.07 -4.82 2.38
CA TYR A 61 21.63 -3.64 1.61
C TYR A 61 21.04 -2.53 2.49
N GLY A 62 21.22 -2.64 3.82
CA GLY A 62 20.74 -1.63 4.78
C GLY A 62 19.29 -1.82 5.23
N GLY A 63 18.68 -2.97 4.99
CA GLY A 63 17.34 -3.30 5.47
C GLY A 63 17.33 -4.03 6.81
N ALA A 64 16.15 -4.33 7.33
CA ALA A 64 15.95 -5.04 8.60
C ALA A 64 15.88 -6.57 8.44
N GLY A 65 15.73 -7.10 7.24
CA GLY A 65 15.70 -8.54 6.94
C GLY A 65 14.52 -9.30 7.54
N LEU A 66 13.42 -8.59 7.86
CA LEU A 66 12.24 -9.18 8.51
C LEU A 66 11.26 -9.78 7.48
N ASP A 67 10.24 -10.45 7.98
CA ASP A 67 9.29 -11.23 7.19
C ASP A 67 7.98 -10.48 6.83
N ALA A 68 7.04 -11.20 6.22
CA ALA A 68 5.73 -10.65 5.84
C ALA A 68 4.85 -10.31 7.06
N VAL A 69 5.04 -10.98 8.21
CA VAL A 69 4.33 -10.66 9.46
C VAL A 69 4.79 -9.31 9.98
N ALA A 70 6.08 -9.03 9.97
CA ALA A 70 6.65 -7.74 10.34
C ALA A 70 6.13 -6.60 9.44
N ALA A 71 6.11 -6.82 8.11
CA ALA A 71 5.52 -5.87 7.17
C ALA A 71 4.02 -5.63 7.48
N THR A 72 3.27 -6.69 7.78
CA THR A 72 1.84 -6.60 8.17
C THR A 72 1.66 -5.77 9.44
N ILE A 73 2.48 -5.98 10.46
CA ILE A 73 2.46 -5.20 11.70
C ILE A 73 2.68 -3.71 11.43
N ALA A 74 3.69 -3.37 10.63
CA ALA A 74 3.99 -1.97 10.31
C ALA A 74 2.80 -1.27 9.63
N HIS A 75 2.18 -1.92 8.64
CA HIS A 75 1.04 -1.34 7.94
C HIS A 75 -0.21 -1.23 8.82
N GLU A 76 -0.48 -2.22 9.70
CA GLU A 76 -1.58 -2.15 10.67
C GLU A 76 -1.41 -0.99 11.65
N GLU A 77 -0.22 -0.86 12.28
CA GLU A 77 0.00 0.14 13.31
C GLU A 77 0.04 1.58 12.74
N LEU A 78 0.70 1.81 11.62
CA LEU A 78 0.70 3.12 10.95
C LEU A 78 -0.71 3.56 10.54
N SER A 79 -1.48 2.67 9.95
CA SER A 79 -2.83 2.97 9.44
C SER A 79 -3.90 3.07 10.54
N TYR A 80 -3.58 2.71 11.78
CA TYR A 80 -4.44 2.96 12.94
C TYR A 80 -4.66 4.46 13.16
N SER A 81 -3.63 5.25 12.97
CA SER A 81 -3.67 6.70 13.18
C SER A 81 -3.77 7.49 11.88
N ASP A 82 -2.98 7.14 10.85
CA ASP A 82 -2.96 7.84 9.57
C ASP A 82 -2.78 6.87 8.40
N ALA A 83 -3.90 6.52 7.76
CA ALA A 83 -3.87 5.63 6.61
C ALA A 83 -3.25 6.28 5.37
N GLY A 84 -3.29 7.62 5.23
CA GLY A 84 -2.61 8.35 4.17
C GLY A 84 -1.08 8.24 4.29
N PHE A 85 -0.55 8.44 5.49
CA PHE A 85 0.86 8.22 5.78
C PHE A 85 1.26 6.74 5.60
N GLY A 86 0.40 5.81 6.05
CA GLY A 86 0.55 4.37 5.81
C GLY A 86 0.58 4.00 4.33
N LEU A 87 -0.19 4.70 3.46
CA LEU A 87 -0.18 4.48 2.02
C LEU A 87 1.14 4.95 1.38
N ALA A 88 1.68 6.08 1.81
CA ALA A 88 3.00 6.54 1.37
C ALA A 88 4.09 5.53 1.77
N TYR A 89 4.00 4.97 2.99
CA TYR A 89 4.87 3.91 3.47
C TYR A 89 4.75 2.65 2.60
N LEU A 90 3.55 2.19 2.29
CA LEU A 90 3.30 1.04 1.40
C LEU A 90 3.93 1.25 0.03
N ALA A 91 3.69 2.41 -0.59
CA ALA A 91 4.20 2.72 -1.93
C ALA A 91 5.73 2.70 -1.99
N HIS A 92 6.38 3.18 -0.94
CA HIS A 92 7.83 3.15 -0.82
C HIS A 92 8.34 1.74 -0.48
N SER A 93 7.94 1.20 0.67
CA SER A 93 8.54 -0.01 1.24
C SER A 93 8.18 -1.28 0.50
N MET A 94 6.90 -1.43 0.06
CA MET A 94 6.42 -2.65 -0.59
C MET A 94 6.41 -2.57 -2.10
N LEU A 95 5.95 -1.44 -2.68
CA LEU A 95 5.84 -1.34 -4.12
C LEU A 95 7.19 -1.04 -4.80
N PHE A 96 8.07 -0.29 -4.14
CA PHE A 96 9.39 0.02 -4.68
C PHE A 96 10.49 -0.83 -4.03
N VAL A 97 10.75 -0.67 -2.73
CA VAL A 97 11.92 -1.21 -2.04
C VAL A 97 11.93 -2.74 -2.04
N ASN A 98 10.82 -3.37 -1.63
CA ASN A 98 10.68 -4.83 -1.67
C ASN A 98 10.81 -5.38 -3.10
N ASN A 99 10.20 -4.72 -4.08
CA ASN A 99 10.28 -5.11 -5.49
C ASN A 99 11.73 -5.09 -6.00
N LEU A 100 12.48 -4.03 -5.69
CA LEU A 100 13.89 -3.91 -6.06
C LEU A 100 14.75 -4.97 -5.36
N ALA A 101 14.51 -5.23 -4.07
CA ALA A 101 15.27 -6.22 -3.31
C ALA A 101 15.19 -7.63 -3.91
N TYR A 102 14.03 -8.01 -4.44
CA TYR A 102 13.80 -9.36 -4.98
C TYR A 102 14.00 -9.49 -6.49
N ASN A 103 13.88 -8.40 -7.24
CA ASN A 103 13.90 -8.45 -8.71
C ASN A 103 15.03 -7.63 -9.36
N GLY A 104 15.70 -6.76 -8.61
CA GLY A 104 16.81 -5.95 -9.11
C GLY A 104 18.09 -6.79 -9.32
N SER A 105 18.98 -6.33 -10.21
CA SER A 105 20.33 -6.85 -10.32
C SER A 105 21.16 -6.46 -9.08
N GLU A 106 22.27 -7.16 -8.84
CA GLU A 106 23.17 -6.85 -7.73
C GLU A 106 23.70 -5.39 -7.77
N GLU A 107 23.97 -4.90 -8.99
CA GLU A 107 24.40 -3.52 -9.20
C GLU A 107 23.27 -2.53 -8.80
N GLN A 108 22.04 -2.79 -9.25
CA GLN A 108 20.88 -1.96 -8.93
C GLN A 108 20.60 -1.96 -7.42
N LYS A 109 20.61 -3.12 -6.78
CA LYS A 109 20.42 -3.28 -5.32
C LYS A 109 21.48 -2.53 -4.54
N THR A 110 22.74 -2.77 -4.82
CA THR A 110 23.87 -2.13 -4.10
C THR A 110 23.84 -0.61 -4.25
N ARG A 111 23.44 -0.09 -5.40
CA ARG A 111 23.40 1.32 -5.70
C ARG A 111 22.21 2.05 -5.05
N ILE A 112 21.06 1.42 -4.99
CA ILE A 112 19.78 2.10 -4.67
C ILE A 112 19.25 1.72 -3.28
N LEU A 113 19.28 0.43 -2.90
CA LEU A 113 18.65 -0.03 -1.65
C LEU A 113 19.15 0.70 -0.40
N PRO A 114 20.46 0.93 -0.19
CA PRO A 114 20.91 1.66 1.00
C PRO A 114 20.28 3.05 1.15
N LYS A 115 20.07 3.75 0.04
CA LYS A 115 19.51 5.10 0.03
C LYS A 115 18.00 5.12 0.30
N VAL A 116 17.27 4.14 -0.24
CA VAL A 116 15.82 4.06 -0.01
C VAL A 116 15.50 3.43 1.35
N CYS A 117 16.31 2.52 1.86
CA CYS A 117 16.15 1.96 3.20
C CYS A 117 16.40 3.02 4.30
N SER A 118 17.34 3.95 4.07
CA SER A 118 17.61 5.05 5.00
C SER A 118 16.64 6.24 4.90
N GLY A 119 15.81 6.29 3.84
CA GLY A 119 14.96 7.45 3.56
C GLY A 119 15.68 8.64 2.92
N GLU A 120 16.97 8.51 2.56
CA GLU A 120 17.69 9.51 1.75
C GLU A 120 16.97 9.70 0.40
N TRP A 121 16.60 8.59 -0.24
CA TRP A 121 15.81 8.58 -1.46
C TRP A 121 14.40 8.05 -1.21
N ILE A 122 13.43 8.69 -1.86
CA ILE A 122 12.04 8.26 -1.87
C ILE A 122 11.74 7.51 -3.16
N GLY A 123 11.23 6.29 -3.02
CA GLY A 123 10.82 5.43 -4.13
C GLY A 123 9.32 5.45 -4.38
N ALA A 124 8.93 5.30 -5.65
CA ALA A 124 7.55 5.14 -6.09
C ALA A 124 7.43 4.05 -7.15
N MET A 125 6.20 3.53 -7.36
CA MET A 125 5.89 2.59 -8.45
C MET A 125 4.85 3.18 -9.40
N ALA A 126 5.15 3.20 -10.68
CA ALA A 126 4.35 3.79 -11.74
C ALA A 126 3.83 2.70 -12.71
N MET A 127 2.61 2.23 -12.45
CA MET A 127 1.91 1.23 -13.27
C MET A 127 0.71 1.83 -14.00
N SER A 128 -0.25 2.36 -13.24
CA SER A 128 -1.52 2.87 -13.78
C SER A 128 -1.34 4.06 -14.71
N GLU A 129 -2.22 4.15 -15.71
CA GLU A 129 -2.29 5.23 -16.69
C GLU A 129 -3.69 5.85 -16.68
N PRO A 130 -3.90 7.03 -17.31
CA PRO A 130 -5.23 7.63 -17.38
C PRO A 130 -6.30 6.68 -17.91
N ASP A 131 -5.97 5.86 -18.91
CA ASP A 131 -6.89 4.94 -19.58
C ASP A 131 -6.68 3.46 -19.23
N ALA A 132 -5.71 3.13 -18.36
CA ALA A 132 -5.36 1.75 -17.98
C ALA A 132 -5.10 1.62 -16.47
N GLY A 133 -6.14 1.22 -15.73
CA GLY A 133 -6.05 0.88 -14.30
C GLY A 133 -6.07 -0.63 -14.09
N THR A 134 -7.25 -1.24 -14.12
CA THR A 134 -7.42 -2.70 -13.95
C THR A 134 -6.84 -3.50 -15.12
N ASP A 135 -6.91 -2.96 -16.34
CA ASP A 135 -6.29 -3.54 -17.53
C ASP A 135 -4.83 -3.10 -17.68
N VAL A 136 -3.97 -3.62 -16.82
CA VAL A 136 -2.53 -3.30 -16.83
C VAL A 136 -1.80 -3.76 -18.09
N LEU A 137 -2.35 -4.71 -18.86
CA LEU A 137 -1.76 -5.15 -20.12
C LEU A 137 -2.12 -4.23 -21.29
N GLY A 138 -3.15 -3.40 -21.12
CA GLY A 138 -3.58 -2.38 -22.07
C GLY A 138 -2.85 -1.05 -21.95
N LEU A 139 -1.79 -0.96 -21.14
CA LEU A 139 -1.04 0.29 -20.96
C LEU A 139 -0.42 0.80 -22.27
N SER A 140 -0.39 2.12 -22.42
CA SER A 140 0.04 2.83 -23.63
C SER A 140 1.49 3.33 -23.57
N THR A 141 2.06 3.50 -22.36
CA THR A 141 3.46 3.90 -22.19
C THR A 141 4.39 2.90 -22.87
N THR A 142 5.25 3.40 -23.78
CA THR A 142 6.20 2.59 -24.55
C THR A 142 7.63 2.81 -24.09
N ALA A 143 8.48 1.82 -24.36
CA ALA A 143 9.92 1.93 -24.24
C ALA A 143 10.58 1.30 -25.46
N GLU A 144 11.40 2.08 -26.17
CA GLU A 144 12.11 1.66 -27.39
C GLU A 144 13.61 1.90 -27.25
N LYS A 145 14.44 1.03 -27.83
CA LYS A 145 15.90 1.21 -27.81
C LYS A 145 16.33 2.26 -28.81
N ASN A 146 17.16 3.20 -28.37
CA ASN A 146 17.82 4.14 -29.27
C ASN A 146 19.11 3.55 -29.86
N LYS A 147 19.82 4.32 -30.71
CA LYS A 147 21.05 3.88 -31.39
C LYS A 147 22.21 3.61 -30.43
N ASP A 148 22.20 4.19 -29.24
CA ASP A 148 23.22 4.07 -28.21
C ASP A 148 22.95 2.89 -27.26
N GLY A 149 21.84 2.16 -27.47
CA GLY A 149 21.41 1.04 -26.66
C GLY A 149 20.65 1.42 -25.39
N ASN A 150 20.41 2.72 -25.15
CA ASN A 150 19.56 3.18 -24.06
C ASN A 150 18.08 3.06 -24.44
N TRP A 151 17.20 3.11 -23.43
CA TRP A 151 15.76 3.09 -23.63
C TRP A 151 15.20 4.50 -23.70
N VAL A 152 14.23 4.73 -24.59
CA VAL A 152 13.45 5.95 -24.70
C VAL A 152 12.03 5.63 -24.28
N LEU A 153 11.59 6.19 -23.14
CA LEU A 153 10.26 6.01 -22.62
C LEU A 153 9.36 7.17 -23.05
N ASN A 154 8.15 6.82 -23.54
CA ASN A 154 7.13 7.79 -23.92
C ASN A 154 5.77 7.38 -23.35
N GLY A 155 5.10 8.29 -22.61
CA GLY A 155 3.79 8.04 -22.02
C GLY A 155 3.53 8.82 -20.75
N ARG A 156 2.43 8.47 -20.08
CA ARG A 156 1.99 9.08 -18.83
C ARG A 156 1.54 8.04 -17.84
N LYS A 157 1.86 8.28 -16.57
CA LYS A 157 1.38 7.47 -15.44
C LYS A 157 0.52 8.32 -14.54
N MET A 158 -0.55 7.72 -14.00
CA MET A 158 -1.56 8.43 -13.22
C MET A 158 -1.78 7.77 -11.86
N TRP A 159 -2.11 8.57 -10.86
CA TRP A 159 -2.42 8.14 -9.50
C TRP A 159 -1.21 7.55 -8.75
N ILE A 160 0.01 8.06 -9.03
CA ILE A 160 1.24 7.50 -8.47
C ILE A 160 1.49 8.08 -7.08
N THR A 161 1.30 7.25 -6.06
CA THR A 161 1.65 7.59 -4.67
C THR A 161 3.17 7.75 -4.56
N ASN A 162 3.61 8.80 -3.86
CA ASN A 162 5.01 9.26 -3.82
C ASN A 162 5.59 9.66 -5.19
N GLY A 163 4.77 9.81 -6.23
CA GLY A 163 5.26 10.28 -7.53
C GLY A 163 5.86 11.68 -7.47
N CYS A 164 5.43 12.49 -6.50
CA CYS A 164 6.12 13.72 -6.06
C CYS A 164 6.28 13.72 -4.54
N ILE A 165 7.28 14.43 -4.03
CA ILE A 165 7.64 14.42 -2.60
C ILE A 165 7.21 15.70 -1.86
N ASP A 166 6.76 16.72 -2.57
CA ASP A 166 6.33 18.01 -2.03
C ASP A 166 5.18 18.63 -2.84
N ASP A 167 4.73 19.82 -2.40
CA ASP A 167 3.68 20.58 -3.08
C ASP A 167 4.15 21.32 -4.34
N GLN A 168 5.46 21.42 -4.54
CA GLN A 168 6.07 22.03 -5.74
C GLN A 168 6.13 21.02 -6.90
N GLY A 169 5.76 19.76 -6.68
CA GLY A 169 5.84 18.71 -7.68
C GLY A 169 7.27 18.21 -7.88
N THR A 170 8.12 18.29 -6.86
CA THR A 170 9.46 17.67 -6.92
C THR A 170 9.30 16.16 -7.11
N PRO A 171 9.86 15.57 -8.19
CA PRO A 171 9.73 14.13 -8.43
C PRO A 171 10.31 13.27 -7.30
N ALA A 172 9.78 12.06 -7.12
CA ALA A 172 10.43 11.02 -6.33
C ALA A 172 11.86 10.79 -6.83
N ASP A 173 12.76 10.40 -5.93
CA ASP A 173 14.19 10.24 -6.27
C ASP A 173 14.41 9.07 -7.24
N VAL A 174 13.55 8.04 -7.15
CA VAL A 174 13.56 6.92 -8.10
C VAL A 174 12.17 6.32 -8.26
N VAL A 175 11.82 5.94 -9.49
CA VAL A 175 10.51 5.36 -9.83
C VAL A 175 10.68 4.03 -10.55
N TRP A 176 9.93 3.03 -10.10
CA TRP A 176 9.74 1.74 -10.76
C TRP A 176 8.65 1.86 -11.83
N VAL A 177 9.02 1.90 -13.11
CA VAL A 177 8.13 2.20 -14.22
C VAL A 177 7.89 0.98 -15.09
N TYR A 178 6.62 0.60 -15.27
CA TYR A 178 6.22 -0.40 -16.25
C TYR A 178 5.95 0.25 -17.61
N ALA A 179 6.57 -0.26 -18.67
CA ALA A 179 6.35 0.19 -20.03
C ALA A 179 6.28 -1.00 -21.01
N ARG A 180 5.57 -0.82 -22.10
CA ARG A 180 5.48 -1.80 -23.19
C ARG A 180 6.73 -1.73 -24.06
N THR A 181 7.41 -2.85 -24.20
CA THR A 181 8.59 -2.98 -25.10
C THR A 181 8.27 -3.71 -26.39
N GLY A 182 7.08 -4.30 -26.53
CA GLY A 182 6.70 -5.01 -27.76
C GLY A 182 5.49 -5.91 -27.56
N TYR A 183 5.39 -6.85 -28.48
CA TYR A 183 4.39 -7.92 -28.46
C TYR A 183 5.05 -9.25 -28.72
N ASP A 184 4.56 -10.30 -28.07
CA ASP A 184 5.03 -11.67 -28.33
C ASP A 184 4.48 -12.21 -29.67
N GLU A 185 4.92 -13.42 -30.05
CA GLU A 185 4.49 -14.10 -31.29
C GLU A 185 2.95 -14.32 -31.38
N LYS A 186 2.24 -14.25 -30.25
CA LYS A 186 0.78 -14.38 -30.16
C LYS A 186 0.07 -13.03 -30.10
N GLY A 187 0.81 -11.92 -30.26
CA GLY A 187 0.27 -10.56 -30.19
C GLY A 187 -0.05 -10.09 -28.76
N ARG A 188 0.48 -10.75 -27.71
CA ARG A 188 0.27 -10.32 -26.33
C ARG A 188 1.33 -9.30 -25.93
N THR A 189 0.91 -8.27 -25.20
CA THR A 189 1.78 -7.21 -24.71
C THR A 189 2.97 -7.75 -23.91
N GLN A 190 4.17 -7.34 -24.27
CA GLN A 190 5.39 -7.54 -23.52
C GLN A 190 5.67 -6.30 -22.68
N LEU A 191 5.74 -6.47 -21.37
CA LEU A 191 6.05 -5.42 -20.41
C LEU A 191 7.46 -5.56 -19.87
N SER A 192 8.17 -4.44 -19.82
CA SER A 192 9.46 -4.30 -19.16
C SER A 192 9.38 -3.29 -18.02
N THR A 193 10.29 -3.39 -17.09
CA THR A 193 10.37 -2.52 -15.92
C THR A 193 11.66 -1.72 -15.95
N PHE A 194 11.54 -0.43 -15.66
CA PHE A 194 12.66 0.51 -15.68
C PHE A 194 12.78 1.27 -14.36
N LEU A 195 14.01 1.47 -13.89
CA LEU A 195 14.32 2.40 -12.80
C LEU A 195 14.59 3.76 -13.39
N VAL A 196 13.69 4.71 -13.15
CA VAL A 196 13.83 6.09 -13.63
C VAL A 196 14.18 6.98 -12.44
N GLU A 197 15.35 7.58 -12.47
CA GLU A 197 15.86 8.43 -11.41
C GLU A 197 15.48 9.89 -11.63
N LYS A 198 15.31 10.64 -10.56
CA LYS A 198 15.12 12.08 -10.59
C LYS A 198 16.24 12.76 -11.38
N GLY A 199 15.86 13.68 -12.25
CA GLY A 199 16.80 14.38 -13.15
C GLY A 199 17.07 13.65 -14.47
N THR A 200 16.49 12.46 -14.70
CA THR A 200 16.56 11.81 -16.00
C THR A 200 15.92 12.72 -17.07
N PRO A 201 16.63 13.04 -18.19
CA PRO A 201 16.06 13.87 -19.25
C PRO A 201 14.76 13.29 -19.80
N GLY A 202 13.73 14.12 -19.92
CA GLY A 202 12.40 13.71 -20.38
C GLY A 202 11.49 13.14 -19.30
N TYR A 203 11.94 13.02 -18.03
CA TYR A 203 11.11 12.65 -16.90
C TYR A 203 10.68 13.88 -16.09
N SER A 204 9.37 14.02 -15.84
CA SER A 204 8.81 15.10 -15.03
C SER A 204 7.52 14.69 -14.31
N VAL A 205 7.14 15.49 -13.33
CA VAL A 205 5.80 15.44 -12.73
C VAL A 205 4.88 16.33 -13.58
N GLY A 206 3.79 15.76 -14.09
CA GLY A 206 2.78 16.51 -14.83
C GLY A 206 1.94 17.37 -13.88
N GLN A 207 1.46 16.77 -12.79
CA GLN A 207 0.73 17.48 -11.74
C GLN A 207 0.73 16.67 -10.44
N LYS A 208 0.67 17.37 -9.30
CA LYS A 208 0.21 16.80 -8.03
C LYS A 208 -1.31 16.78 -8.04
N ILE A 209 -1.88 15.68 -7.55
CA ILE A 209 -3.33 15.48 -7.50
C ILE A 209 -3.84 15.85 -6.10
N PHE A 210 -4.67 16.87 -6.05
CA PHE A 210 -5.37 17.37 -4.86
C PHE A 210 -6.85 16.95 -4.86
N ASP A 211 -7.58 17.38 -3.85
CA ASP A 211 -9.03 17.15 -3.67
C ASP A 211 -9.42 15.67 -3.71
N LYS A 212 -8.54 14.80 -3.22
CA LYS A 212 -8.83 13.38 -3.09
C LYS A 212 -9.92 13.14 -2.04
N THR A 213 -10.73 12.12 -2.23
CA THR A 213 -11.72 11.71 -1.23
C THR A 213 -11.04 11.39 0.11
N GLY A 214 -9.99 10.60 0.10
CA GLY A 214 -9.20 10.21 1.27
C GLY A 214 -7.73 10.04 0.94
N MET A 215 -6.95 9.47 1.89
CA MET A 215 -5.50 9.32 1.79
C MET A 215 -4.79 10.65 1.49
N ARG A 216 -5.32 11.74 2.03
CA ARG A 216 -4.89 13.10 1.70
C ARG A 216 -3.50 13.42 2.24
N ALA A 217 -3.08 12.76 3.33
CA ALA A 217 -1.73 12.87 3.90
C ALA A 217 -0.64 12.14 3.08
N SER A 218 -0.98 11.58 1.91
CA SER A 218 -0.02 11.04 0.93
C SER A 218 -0.01 11.89 -0.33
N ASN A 219 1.18 12.11 -0.91
CA ASN A 219 1.28 12.74 -2.22
C ASN A 219 0.90 11.76 -3.32
N THR A 220 0.16 12.25 -4.30
CA THR A 220 -0.26 11.49 -5.48
C THR A 220 0.02 12.34 -6.71
N ALA A 221 0.63 11.78 -7.75
CA ALA A 221 1.03 12.55 -8.92
C ALA A 221 0.71 11.85 -10.25
N GLU A 222 0.61 12.67 -11.29
CA GLU A 222 0.81 12.27 -12.68
C GLU A 222 2.30 12.36 -13.00
N LEU A 223 2.85 11.32 -13.66
CA LEU A 223 4.21 11.30 -14.15
C LEU A 223 4.21 11.32 -15.69
N VAL A 224 5.11 12.11 -16.26
CA VAL A 224 5.23 12.30 -17.72
C VAL A 224 6.62 11.84 -18.17
N PHE A 225 6.62 11.03 -19.21
CA PHE A 225 7.82 10.56 -19.91
C PHE A 225 7.70 11.06 -21.35
N ASP A 226 8.58 11.98 -21.75
CA ASP A 226 8.61 12.62 -23.06
C ASP A 226 10.02 12.50 -23.62
N ASP A 227 10.22 11.55 -24.52
CA ASP A 227 11.54 11.13 -24.99
C ASP A 227 12.51 10.88 -23.81
N CYS A 228 12.01 10.23 -22.75
CA CYS A 228 12.74 10.02 -21.53
C CYS A 228 13.83 8.97 -21.72
N ILE A 229 15.10 9.41 -21.66
CA ILE A 229 16.27 8.57 -21.94
C ILE A 229 16.73 7.85 -20.67
N VAL A 230 16.49 6.55 -20.62
CA VAL A 230 16.83 5.66 -19.49
C VAL A 230 18.01 4.76 -19.87
N PRO A 231 19.11 4.74 -19.09
CA PRO A 231 20.24 3.87 -19.35
C PRO A 231 19.84 2.38 -19.42
N SER A 232 20.49 1.62 -20.28
CA SER A 232 20.24 0.17 -20.43
C SER A 232 20.40 -0.60 -19.13
N ALA A 233 21.31 -0.18 -18.25
CA ALA A 233 21.55 -0.76 -16.92
C ALA A 233 20.37 -0.57 -15.94
N ASN A 234 19.43 0.31 -16.24
CA ASN A 234 18.24 0.57 -15.44
C ASN A 234 17.02 -0.30 -15.86
N LEU A 235 17.17 -1.18 -16.85
CA LEU A 235 16.20 -2.26 -17.10
C LEU A 235 16.27 -3.26 -15.95
N VAL A 236 15.11 -3.61 -15.36
CA VAL A 236 15.04 -4.62 -14.30
C VAL A 236 14.68 -5.97 -14.90
N GLY A 237 15.53 -6.96 -14.66
CA GLY A 237 15.37 -8.29 -15.23
C GLY A 237 15.50 -8.31 -16.76
N ASP A 238 14.79 -9.22 -17.41
CA ASP A 238 14.80 -9.37 -18.86
C ASP A 238 13.76 -8.48 -19.56
N GLU A 239 14.07 -8.09 -20.81
CA GLU A 239 13.13 -7.41 -21.69
C GLU A 239 11.87 -8.27 -21.88
N GLY A 240 10.69 -7.69 -21.65
CA GLY A 240 9.41 -8.39 -21.74
C GLY A 240 9.07 -9.28 -20.52
N GLY A 241 9.96 -9.38 -19.52
CA GLY A 241 9.87 -10.31 -18.39
C GLY A 241 9.09 -9.81 -17.18
N SER A 242 8.60 -8.56 -17.18
CA SER A 242 8.06 -7.90 -15.96
C SER A 242 6.81 -8.53 -15.36
N LEU A 243 6.06 -9.34 -16.10
CA LEU A 243 4.86 -9.99 -15.55
C LEU A 243 5.18 -10.91 -14.35
N ILE A 244 6.35 -11.55 -14.35
CA ILE A 244 6.77 -12.44 -13.25
C ILE A 244 7.02 -11.62 -11.99
N HIS A 245 7.76 -10.52 -12.12
CA HIS A 245 8.06 -9.61 -11.01
C HIS A 245 6.78 -8.99 -10.44
N MET A 246 5.89 -8.52 -11.33
CA MET A 246 4.59 -7.97 -10.96
C MET A 246 3.76 -8.96 -10.16
N MET A 247 3.64 -10.21 -10.62
CA MET A 247 2.81 -11.21 -9.95
C MET A 247 3.31 -11.55 -8.54
N GLY A 248 4.62 -11.69 -8.35
CA GLY A 248 5.21 -11.98 -7.04
C GLY A 248 5.02 -10.82 -6.05
N ASN A 249 5.19 -9.58 -6.49
CA ASN A 249 5.04 -8.42 -5.61
C ASN A 249 3.57 -8.09 -5.29
N LEU A 250 2.63 -8.40 -6.18
CA LEU A 250 1.20 -8.15 -5.93
C LEU A 250 0.65 -8.96 -4.74
N GLU A 251 1.25 -10.09 -4.38
CA GLU A 251 0.79 -10.90 -3.26
C GLU A 251 1.05 -10.20 -1.92
N ILE A 252 2.26 -9.67 -1.72
CA ILE A 252 2.60 -8.91 -0.51
C ILE A 252 1.90 -7.54 -0.48
N GLU A 253 1.73 -6.87 -1.63
CA GLU A 253 0.97 -5.62 -1.74
C GLU A 253 -0.46 -5.80 -1.23
N ARG A 254 -1.17 -6.85 -1.69
CA ARG A 254 -2.55 -7.12 -1.29
C ARG A 254 -2.67 -7.42 0.20
N LEU A 255 -1.73 -8.19 0.74
CA LEU A 255 -1.67 -8.47 2.17
C LEU A 255 -1.48 -7.19 2.98
N THR A 256 -0.56 -6.31 2.57
CA THR A 256 -0.30 -5.07 3.32
C THR A 256 -1.42 -4.05 3.18
N LEU A 257 -2.14 -4.00 2.06
CA LEU A 257 -3.39 -3.24 1.93
C LEU A 257 -4.50 -3.78 2.86
N ALA A 258 -4.59 -5.09 3.02
CA ALA A 258 -5.48 -5.70 4.01
C ALA A 258 -5.07 -5.34 5.45
N ALA A 259 -3.77 -5.28 5.74
CA ALA A 259 -3.25 -4.85 7.04
C ALA A 259 -3.56 -3.37 7.34
N MET A 260 -3.46 -2.49 6.34
CA MET A 260 -3.93 -1.09 6.47
C MET A 260 -5.41 -1.03 6.82
N SER A 261 -6.22 -1.85 6.15
CA SER A 261 -7.67 -1.98 6.44
C SER A 261 -7.93 -2.43 7.89
N LEU A 262 -7.09 -3.32 8.41
CA LEU A 262 -7.18 -3.78 9.81
C LEU A 262 -6.88 -2.65 10.80
N GLY A 263 -5.88 -1.81 10.53
CA GLY A 263 -5.56 -0.62 11.32
C GLY A 263 -6.75 0.36 11.39
N ILE A 264 -7.32 0.69 10.23
CA ILE A 264 -8.52 1.53 10.13
C ILE A 264 -9.69 0.94 10.92
N ALA A 265 -9.99 -0.34 10.71
CA ALA A 265 -11.08 -1.03 11.39
C ALA A 265 -10.91 -1.04 12.91
N ARG A 266 -9.69 -1.28 13.41
CA ARG A 266 -9.34 -1.24 14.83
C ARG A 266 -9.58 0.13 15.43
N ARG A 267 -9.15 1.21 14.76
CA ARG A 267 -9.39 2.58 15.23
C ARG A 267 -10.87 2.91 15.27
N CYS A 268 -11.59 2.66 14.19
CA CYS A 268 -13.01 2.94 14.11
C CYS A 268 -13.82 2.18 15.18
N LEU A 269 -13.47 0.92 15.41
CA LEU A 269 -14.10 0.11 16.47
C LEU A 269 -13.78 0.67 17.86
N HIS A 270 -12.56 1.13 18.10
CA HIS A 270 -12.16 1.75 19.36
C HIS A 270 -12.98 3.02 19.63
N GLU A 271 -13.01 3.95 18.65
CA GLU A 271 -13.74 5.22 18.79
C GLU A 271 -15.25 4.98 18.99
N MET A 272 -15.84 4.11 18.19
CA MET A 272 -17.25 3.73 18.31
C MET A 272 -17.58 3.16 19.67
N ASN A 273 -16.78 2.23 20.19
CA ASN A 273 -17.00 1.59 21.49
C ASN A 273 -16.82 2.58 22.64
N LYS A 274 -15.80 3.45 22.58
CA LYS A 274 -15.55 4.51 23.55
C LYS A 274 -16.73 5.47 23.59
N TYR A 275 -17.09 6.04 22.44
CA TYR A 275 -18.19 7.00 22.34
C TYR A 275 -19.52 6.42 22.85
N ALA A 276 -19.85 5.19 22.46
CA ALA A 276 -21.08 4.55 22.91
C ALA A 276 -21.15 4.31 24.43
N SER A 277 -20.00 4.22 25.09
CA SER A 277 -19.89 4.06 26.56
C SER A 277 -19.94 5.36 27.33
N GLU A 278 -19.64 6.49 26.68
CA GLU A 278 -19.59 7.81 27.29
C GLU A 278 -20.87 8.64 27.00
N ARG A 279 -21.43 8.49 25.79
CA ARG A 279 -22.59 9.27 25.35
C ARG A 279 -23.87 8.75 25.97
N GLU A 280 -24.62 9.66 26.58
CA GLU A 280 -25.95 9.41 27.11
C GLU A 280 -27.05 9.99 26.22
N ALA A 281 -28.16 9.26 26.09
CA ALA A 281 -29.42 9.70 25.51
C ALA A 281 -30.56 8.97 26.23
N PHE A 282 -31.69 9.66 26.39
CA PHE A 282 -32.85 9.14 27.09
C PHE A 282 -32.55 8.64 28.53
N GLY A 283 -31.54 9.25 29.17
CA GLY A 283 -31.14 8.94 30.54
C GLY A 283 -30.26 7.72 30.75
N VAL A 284 -29.76 7.10 29.65
CA VAL A 284 -28.86 5.94 29.71
C VAL A 284 -27.74 6.07 28.66
N GLN A 285 -26.64 5.35 28.87
CA GLN A 285 -25.59 5.25 27.85
C GLN A 285 -26.14 4.65 26.55
N ILE A 286 -25.76 5.19 25.40
CA ILE A 286 -26.32 4.74 24.11
C ILE A 286 -25.96 3.28 23.78
N ARG A 287 -24.88 2.75 24.32
CA ARG A 287 -24.52 1.31 24.21
C ARG A 287 -25.59 0.37 24.75
N SER A 288 -26.53 0.85 25.57
CA SER A 288 -27.64 0.05 26.12
C SER A 288 -28.75 -0.18 25.09
N PHE A 289 -28.75 0.53 23.96
CA PHE A 289 -29.74 0.34 22.90
C PHE A 289 -29.34 -0.78 21.96
N GLY A 290 -30.28 -1.70 21.64
CA GLY A 290 -30.03 -2.85 20.80
C GLY A 290 -29.44 -2.56 19.42
N GLN A 291 -29.79 -1.40 18.81
CA GLN A 291 -29.22 -0.96 17.54
C GLN A 291 -27.72 -0.66 17.67
N MET A 292 -27.29 0.00 18.74
CA MET A 292 -25.89 0.31 19.03
C MET A 292 -25.11 -0.96 19.35
N GLN A 293 -25.71 -1.86 20.13
CA GLN A 293 -25.12 -3.16 20.44
C GLN A 293 -24.86 -3.97 19.16
N ARG A 294 -25.77 -3.95 18.19
CA ARG A 294 -25.61 -4.63 16.91
C ARG A 294 -24.39 -4.08 16.15
N HIS A 295 -24.28 -2.76 15.98
CA HIS A 295 -23.15 -2.16 15.28
C HIS A 295 -21.81 -2.54 15.92
N ILE A 296 -21.70 -2.46 17.24
CA ILE A 296 -20.46 -2.79 17.97
C ILE A 296 -20.14 -4.29 17.85
N ALA A 297 -21.13 -5.17 18.05
CA ALA A 297 -20.92 -6.62 18.03
C ALA A 297 -20.56 -7.15 16.64
N GLU A 298 -21.26 -6.71 15.58
CA GLU A 298 -20.97 -7.09 14.21
C GLU A 298 -19.61 -6.57 13.74
N SER A 299 -19.25 -5.34 14.14
CA SER A 299 -17.93 -4.75 13.87
C SER A 299 -16.81 -5.52 14.57
N TRP A 300 -17.02 -5.91 15.83
CA TRP A 300 -16.06 -6.75 16.56
C TRP A 300 -15.86 -8.10 15.88
N ALA A 301 -16.94 -8.78 15.47
CA ALA A 301 -16.85 -10.07 14.80
C ALA A 301 -16.08 -9.98 13.47
N LYS A 302 -16.37 -8.96 12.66
CA LYS A 302 -15.66 -8.68 11.41
C LYS A 302 -14.17 -8.39 11.65
N TYR A 303 -13.85 -7.51 12.62
CA TYR A 303 -12.47 -7.20 12.98
C TYR A 303 -11.69 -8.45 13.38
N ARG A 304 -12.28 -9.32 14.21
CA ARG A 304 -11.63 -10.57 14.64
C ARG A 304 -11.39 -11.54 13.48
N ALA A 305 -12.35 -11.64 12.55
CA ALA A 305 -12.20 -12.44 11.35
C ALA A 305 -11.12 -11.88 10.42
N MET A 306 -11.12 -10.54 10.20
CA MET A 306 -10.05 -9.86 9.45
C MET A 306 -8.68 -10.16 10.03
N ARG A 307 -8.51 -9.97 11.35
CA ARG A 307 -7.23 -10.15 12.01
C ARG A 307 -6.73 -11.59 11.88
N ALA A 308 -7.59 -12.56 12.06
CA ALA A 308 -7.23 -13.98 11.91
C ALA A 308 -6.78 -14.28 10.46
N TYR A 309 -7.57 -13.89 9.46
CA TYR A 309 -7.26 -14.19 8.07
C TYR A 309 -5.99 -13.47 7.58
N ILE A 310 -5.82 -12.18 7.94
CA ILE A 310 -4.63 -11.40 7.56
C ILE A 310 -3.36 -12.03 8.12
N TYR A 311 -3.32 -12.36 9.40
CA TYR A 311 -2.13 -12.91 10.03
C TYR A 311 -1.87 -14.37 9.68
N ASP A 312 -2.92 -15.16 9.41
CA ASP A 312 -2.75 -16.49 8.84
C ASP A 312 -2.09 -16.40 7.45
N THR A 313 -2.59 -15.53 6.57
CA THR A 313 -1.98 -15.29 5.26
C THR A 313 -0.53 -14.78 5.39
N ALA A 314 -0.27 -13.85 6.32
CA ALA A 314 1.07 -13.28 6.54
C ALA A 314 2.10 -14.35 6.96
N ASN A 315 1.70 -15.30 7.81
CA ASN A 315 2.58 -16.40 8.23
C ASN A 315 2.89 -17.40 7.11
N ASN A 316 2.12 -17.41 6.03
CA ASN A 316 2.28 -18.33 4.90
C ASN A 316 2.92 -17.68 3.65
N ILE A 317 2.92 -16.36 3.52
CA ILE A 317 3.56 -15.67 2.39
C ILE A 317 5.08 -15.76 2.48
N LYS A 318 5.70 -16.14 1.35
CA LYS A 318 7.16 -16.13 1.18
C LYS A 318 7.53 -14.94 0.31
N LEU A 319 8.26 -13.99 0.87
CA LEU A 319 8.74 -12.81 0.15
C LEU A 319 9.57 -13.20 -1.09
N GLY A 320 9.42 -12.45 -2.17
CA GLY A 320 10.12 -12.69 -3.44
C GLY A 320 9.65 -13.92 -4.23
N SER A 321 8.61 -14.61 -3.80
CA SER A 321 8.03 -15.74 -4.53
C SER A 321 6.53 -15.53 -4.79
N ALA A 322 6.03 -16.09 -5.89
CA ALA A 322 4.60 -16.18 -6.17
C ALA A 322 4.06 -17.56 -5.75
N GLY A 323 2.78 -17.65 -5.45
CA GLY A 323 2.11 -18.91 -5.14
C GLY A 323 0.98 -18.79 -4.12
N GLN A 324 0.82 -17.64 -3.48
CA GLN A 324 -0.20 -17.36 -2.47
C GLN A 324 -1.29 -16.40 -2.98
N ARG A 325 -1.49 -16.36 -4.32
CA ARG A 325 -2.42 -15.40 -4.93
C ARG A 325 -3.86 -15.58 -4.45
N LEU A 326 -4.33 -16.81 -4.26
CA LEU A 326 -5.69 -17.08 -3.83
C LEU A 326 -5.96 -16.44 -2.46
N ASP A 327 -5.08 -16.65 -1.49
CA ASP A 327 -5.23 -16.11 -0.13
C ASP A 327 -4.98 -14.60 -0.11
N SER A 328 -4.00 -14.08 -0.86
CA SER A 328 -3.74 -12.63 -0.93
C SER A 328 -4.90 -11.86 -1.60
N ASP A 329 -5.54 -12.42 -2.64
CA ASP A 329 -6.76 -11.87 -3.23
C ASP A 329 -7.95 -11.98 -2.24
N GLY A 330 -8.08 -13.11 -1.56
CA GLY A 330 -9.16 -13.38 -0.59
C GLY A 330 -9.09 -12.45 0.61
N VAL A 331 -7.92 -12.31 1.22
CA VAL A 331 -7.74 -11.46 2.39
C VAL A 331 -7.96 -9.99 2.07
N LYS A 332 -7.49 -9.53 0.90
CA LYS A 332 -7.72 -8.14 0.48
C LYS A 332 -9.19 -7.88 0.20
N LEU A 333 -9.87 -8.75 -0.55
CA LEU A 333 -11.30 -8.65 -0.84
C LEU A 333 -12.13 -8.54 0.44
N PHE A 334 -11.88 -9.42 1.41
CA PHE A 334 -12.63 -9.46 2.66
C PHE A 334 -12.31 -8.27 3.57
N ALA A 335 -11.02 -7.98 3.78
CA ALA A 335 -10.60 -6.98 4.75
C ALA A 335 -10.99 -5.55 4.36
N THR A 336 -10.83 -5.19 3.07
CA THR A 336 -11.15 -3.83 2.62
C THR A 336 -12.64 -3.53 2.69
N THR A 337 -13.48 -4.50 2.33
CA THR A 337 -14.94 -4.39 2.47
C THR A 337 -15.37 -4.30 3.94
N ALA A 338 -14.83 -5.18 4.79
CA ALA A 338 -15.16 -5.18 6.21
C ALA A 338 -14.71 -3.90 6.93
N ALA A 339 -13.53 -3.36 6.60
CA ALA A 339 -13.05 -2.10 7.16
C ALA A 339 -13.97 -0.92 6.79
N LYS A 340 -14.39 -0.85 5.53
CA LYS A 340 -15.34 0.18 5.06
C LYS A 340 -16.67 0.11 5.82
N GLU A 341 -17.20 -1.10 6.04
CA GLU A 341 -18.44 -1.32 6.80
C GLU A 341 -18.28 -0.98 8.29
N ILE A 342 -17.13 -1.27 8.90
CA ILE A 342 -16.84 -0.90 10.29
C ILE A 342 -16.70 0.62 10.43
N ALA A 343 -16.04 1.29 9.49
CA ALA A 343 -15.90 2.75 9.49
C ALA A 343 -17.26 3.43 9.32
N ASP A 344 -18.13 2.92 8.45
CA ASP A 344 -19.50 3.39 8.26
C ASP A 344 -20.34 3.23 9.55
N ALA A 345 -20.25 2.06 10.19
CA ALA A 345 -20.91 1.80 11.47
C ALA A 345 -20.41 2.75 12.58
N ALA A 346 -19.13 3.10 12.59
CA ALA A 346 -18.57 4.03 13.57
C ALA A 346 -19.15 5.45 13.39
N ILE A 347 -19.22 5.97 12.17
CA ILE A 347 -19.89 7.23 11.86
C ILE A 347 -21.35 7.18 12.31
N GLN A 348 -22.07 6.09 12.00
CA GLN A 348 -23.49 5.93 12.33
C GLN A 348 -23.72 5.94 13.85
N VAL A 349 -22.89 5.26 14.62
CA VAL A 349 -23.00 5.24 16.10
C VAL A 349 -22.67 6.60 16.71
N MET A 350 -21.67 7.31 16.17
CA MET A 350 -21.24 8.61 16.66
C MET A 350 -22.15 9.75 16.17
N GLY A 351 -22.96 9.51 15.14
CA GLY A 351 -23.91 10.48 14.60
C GLY A 351 -23.20 11.75 14.11
N GLY A 352 -23.70 12.95 14.49
CA GLY A 352 -23.11 14.22 14.07
C GLY A 352 -21.64 14.37 14.44
N TYR A 353 -21.21 13.79 15.56
CA TYR A 353 -19.79 13.80 15.97
C TYR A 353 -18.91 12.91 15.07
N GLY A 354 -19.45 11.81 14.52
CA GLY A 354 -18.74 11.00 13.54
C GLY A 354 -18.67 11.65 12.15
N TYR A 355 -19.44 12.70 11.89
CA TYR A 355 -19.54 13.37 10.60
C TYR A 355 -18.66 14.63 10.46
N VAL A 356 -17.97 15.02 11.52
CA VAL A 356 -17.13 16.21 11.56
C VAL A 356 -15.66 15.82 11.74
N ALA A 357 -14.77 16.59 11.11
CA ALA A 357 -13.34 16.30 11.06
C ALA A 357 -12.59 16.41 12.41
N GLU A 358 -13.26 16.90 13.46
CA GLU A 358 -12.72 16.89 14.83
C GLU A 358 -12.48 15.45 15.36
N TYR A 359 -13.23 14.47 14.81
CA TYR A 359 -13.13 13.05 15.18
C TYR A 359 -12.52 12.25 14.03
N HIS A 360 -11.75 11.20 14.37
CA HIS A 360 -10.95 10.45 13.39
C HIS A 360 -11.77 9.61 12.40
N VAL A 361 -13.00 9.22 12.76
CA VAL A 361 -13.75 8.21 12.00
C VAL A 361 -14.17 8.67 10.61
N GLU A 362 -14.46 9.97 10.39
CA GLU A 362 -14.83 10.48 9.07
C GLU A 362 -13.65 10.39 8.09
N ARG A 363 -12.42 10.73 8.53
CA ARG A 363 -11.21 10.63 7.76
C ARG A 363 -10.93 9.16 7.41
N LEU A 364 -10.96 8.26 8.39
CA LEU A 364 -10.74 6.83 8.20
C LEU A 364 -11.78 6.18 7.29
N TRP A 365 -13.04 6.67 7.34
CA TRP A 365 -14.06 6.25 6.41
C TRP A 365 -13.74 6.67 4.97
N ARG A 366 -13.29 7.90 4.73
CA ARG A 366 -12.83 8.38 3.42
C ARG A 366 -11.63 7.56 2.93
N ASP A 367 -10.66 7.32 3.80
CA ASP A 367 -9.44 6.58 3.51
C ASP A 367 -9.72 5.12 3.15
N SER A 368 -10.66 4.48 3.86
CA SER A 368 -11.01 3.08 3.61
C SER A 368 -11.52 2.83 2.18
N LYS A 369 -12.08 3.85 1.51
CA LYS A 369 -12.59 3.69 0.14
C LYS A 369 -11.49 3.43 -0.88
N LEU A 370 -10.30 4.02 -0.73
CA LEU A 370 -9.19 3.73 -1.63
C LEU A 370 -8.77 2.26 -1.58
N LEU A 371 -8.83 1.64 -0.41
CA LEU A 371 -8.41 0.25 -0.25
C LEU A 371 -9.28 -0.76 -1.01
N GLU A 372 -10.52 -0.40 -1.35
CA GLU A 372 -11.37 -1.19 -2.25
C GLU A 372 -10.99 -1.03 -3.73
N ILE A 373 -10.20 -0.01 -4.09
CA ILE A 373 -9.87 0.37 -5.48
C ILE A 373 -8.40 0.06 -5.81
N GLY A 374 -7.48 0.54 -4.97
CA GLY A 374 -6.03 0.40 -5.16
C GLY A 374 -5.54 -1.03 -4.96
N GLY A 375 -4.43 -1.40 -5.62
CA GLY A 375 -3.87 -2.77 -5.56
C GLY A 375 -4.77 -3.86 -6.18
N GLY A 376 -5.67 -3.46 -7.08
CA GLY A 376 -6.75 -4.24 -7.69
C GLY A 376 -8.10 -3.96 -7.05
N THR A 377 -9.13 -3.77 -7.90
CA THR A 377 -10.52 -3.56 -7.45
C THR A 377 -11.12 -4.84 -6.86
N LEU A 378 -12.19 -4.72 -6.09
CA LEU A 378 -12.92 -5.88 -5.55
C LEU A 378 -13.28 -6.88 -6.65
N GLU A 379 -13.72 -6.40 -7.81
CA GLU A 379 -14.11 -7.20 -8.98
C GLU A 379 -12.90 -7.95 -9.57
N SER A 380 -11.70 -7.35 -9.53
CA SER A 380 -10.46 -8.02 -9.95
C SER A 380 -10.14 -9.20 -9.06
N HIS A 381 -10.28 -9.06 -7.75
CA HIS A 381 -10.06 -10.14 -6.78
C HIS A 381 -11.12 -11.25 -6.94
N GLN A 382 -12.40 -10.90 -7.07
CA GLN A 382 -13.49 -11.84 -7.34
C GLN A 382 -13.21 -12.67 -8.60
N LYS A 383 -12.83 -12.01 -9.70
CA LYS A 383 -12.44 -12.68 -10.95
C LYS A 383 -11.26 -13.62 -10.77
N ASN A 384 -10.22 -13.18 -10.05
CA ASN A 384 -9.03 -14.00 -9.84
C ASN A 384 -9.32 -15.22 -8.99
N ILE A 385 -10.01 -15.06 -7.86
CA ILE A 385 -10.40 -16.14 -6.94
C ILE A 385 -11.22 -17.18 -7.69
N THR A 386 -12.29 -16.78 -8.40
CA THR A 386 -13.14 -17.71 -9.13
C THR A 386 -12.40 -18.47 -10.22
N ARG A 387 -11.47 -17.80 -10.92
CA ARG A 387 -10.62 -18.43 -11.94
C ARG A 387 -9.65 -19.44 -11.35
N ASP A 388 -9.05 -19.12 -10.20
CA ASP A 388 -8.05 -19.98 -9.57
C ASP A 388 -8.71 -21.20 -8.91
N LEU A 389 -9.86 -21.05 -8.27
CA LEU A 389 -10.66 -22.17 -7.76
C LEU A 389 -11.15 -23.10 -8.88
N ALA A 390 -11.46 -22.57 -10.06
CA ALA A 390 -11.81 -23.40 -11.22
C ALA A 390 -10.65 -24.23 -11.75
N LYS A 391 -9.39 -23.81 -11.52
CA LYS A 391 -8.18 -24.54 -11.91
C LYS A 391 -7.74 -25.55 -10.86
N ASP A 392 -7.90 -25.23 -9.60
CA ASP A 392 -7.53 -26.02 -8.44
C ASP A 392 -8.69 -26.08 -7.44
N GLY A 393 -9.67 -26.94 -7.71
CA GLY A 393 -10.82 -27.13 -6.83
C GLY A 393 -10.45 -27.71 -5.45
N GLU A 394 -9.30 -28.39 -5.35
CA GLU A 394 -8.80 -28.91 -4.07
C GLU A 394 -8.29 -27.82 -3.13
N ALA A 395 -8.09 -26.60 -3.60
CA ALA A 395 -7.73 -25.46 -2.74
C ALA A 395 -8.76 -25.23 -1.61
N ILE A 396 -10.04 -25.61 -1.82
CA ILE A 396 -11.11 -25.51 -0.82
C ILE A 396 -10.85 -26.42 0.40
N ASN A 397 -10.08 -27.49 0.22
CA ASN A 397 -9.80 -28.48 1.25
C ASN A 397 -8.50 -28.21 2.06
N ARG A 398 -7.81 -27.12 1.78
CA ARG A 398 -6.52 -26.73 2.40
C ARG A 398 -6.64 -25.72 3.54
#